data_74626f53cdb696be1e0c5fae96d505b9
#
_entry.id   74626f53cdb696be1e0c5fae96d505b9
#
_cell.length_a   1.000
_cell.length_b   1.000
_cell.length_c   1.000
_cell.angle_alpha   90.00
_cell.angle_beta   90.00
_cell.angle_gamma   90.00
#
_symmetry.space_group_name_H-M   'P 1'
#
loop_
_entity.id
_entity.type
_entity.pdbx_description
1 polymer ?
#
loop_
_entity_poly.entity_id
_entity_poly.type
_entity_poly.pdbx_seq_one_letter_code
_entity_poly.pdbx_strand_id
1 'polypeptide(L)'
;MADLLTQAKWDKLAPRFDGMTSQGAEKRWEPAKRDLFSQMRGKVLFLALGTGLDIQHFPPGQDIVAIDISPKMVELAQPRLAAYEGDISARVMDVHEMDFAPESFDQVFTSCTFCSVPNPVDGLKVLNRVLKPGGQLFMFEHTGSRFYPFRQMMDLMTLISRRIGPDMNRHTVRNVREAGFRIIEVKNVYLDVVKTIRAERH
;
A
#
# COMPACT_ATOMS: atom_id res chain seq x y z
N MET A 1 -5.33 -13.78 -14.07
CA MET A 1 -3.94 -14.32 -14.21
C MET A 1 -3.03 -13.30 -13.61
N ALA A 2 -2.33 -13.64 -12.50
CA ALA A 2 -1.47 -12.71 -11.76
C ALA A 2 -0.54 -11.95 -12.71
N ASP A 3 -0.27 -10.68 -12.43
CA ASP A 3 0.62 -9.85 -13.26
C ASP A 3 2.08 -10.29 -13.07
N LEU A 4 2.49 -11.30 -13.85
CA LEU A 4 3.84 -11.87 -13.83
C LEU A 4 4.94 -10.84 -14.13
N LEU A 5 4.62 -9.77 -14.88
CA LEU A 5 5.60 -8.71 -15.16
C LEU A 5 5.85 -7.86 -13.93
N THR A 6 4.80 -7.48 -13.22
CA THR A 6 4.92 -6.75 -11.95
C THR A 6 5.58 -7.62 -10.89
N GLN A 7 5.20 -8.90 -10.77
CA GLN A 7 5.85 -9.85 -9.86
C GLN A 7 7.36 -9.93 -10.11
N ALA A 8 7.77 -10.24 -11.35
CA ALA A 8 9.19 -10.39 -11.71
C ALA A 8 10.01 -9.11 -11.44
N LYS A 9 9.39 -7.94 -11.62
CA LYS A 9 10.00 -6.65 -11.32
C LYS A 9 10.29 -6.50 -9.82
N TRP A 10 9.33 -6.83 -8.97
CA TRP A 10 9.49 -6.74 -7.52
C TRP A 10 10.41 -7.82 -6.97
N ASP A 11 10.37 -9.04 -7.50
CA ASP A 11 11.34 -10.10 -7.18
C ASP A 11 12.78 -9.66 -7.42
N LYS A 12 13.03 -8.97 -8.55
CA LYS A 12 14.36 -8.45 -8.89
C LYS A 12 14.82 -7.34 -7.95
N LEU A 13 13.89 -6.50 -7.48
CA LEU A 13 14.19 -5.37 -6.59
C LEU A 13 14.33 -5.80 -5.14
N ALA A 14 13.68 -6.87 -4.70
CA ALA A 14 13.57 -7.29 -3.32
C ALA A 14 14.91 -7.32 -2.56
N PRO A 15 16.03 -7.88 -3.08
CA PRO A 15 17.30 -7.93 -2.34
C PRO A 15 17.93 -6.57 -2.04
N ARG A 16 17.51 -5.51 -2.75
CA ARG A 16 18.06 -4.15 -2.59
C ARG A 16 17.03 -3.18 -1.98
N PHE A 17 15.81 -3.64 -1.76
CA PHE A 17 14.69 -2.79 -1.40
C PHE A 17 14.93 -2.03 -0.09
N ASP A 18 15.37 -2.70 0.95
CA ASP A 18 15.67 -2.09 2.25
C ASP A 18 16.74 -1.01 2.15
N GLY A 19 17.82 -1.25 1.41
CA GLY A 19 18.86 -0.28 1.18
C GLY A 19 18.41 0.96 0.40
N MET A 20 17.40 0.81 -0.46
CA MET A 20 16.84 1.92 -1.24
C MET A 20 15.87 2.78 -0.42
N THR A 21 15.18 2.18 0.55
CA THR A 21 14.09 2.83 1.31
C THR A 21 14.53 3.30 2.70
N SER A 22 15.46 2.60 3.36
CA SER A 22 15.81 2.84 4.77
C SER A 22 16.67 4.09 5.03
N GLN A 23 17.33 4.64 4.03
CA GLN A 23 18.25 5.79 4.21
C GLN A 23 17.54 7.14 4.10
N GLY A 24 16.95 7.60 5.19
CA GLY A 24 16.43 8.97 5.32
C GLY A 24 14.95 9.14 4.98
N ALA A 25 14.43 8.48 3.96
CA ALA A 25 13.00 8.56 3.61
C ALA A 25 12.14 7.93 4.71
N GLU A 26 12.50 6.74 5.20
CA GLU A 26 11.74 6.04 6.23
C GLU A 26 11.62 6.87 7.52
N LYS A 27 12.71 7.44 8.01
CA LYS A 27 12.68 8.33 9.20
C LYS A 27 11.78 9.56 9.02
N ARG A 28 11.72 10.10 7.80
CA ARG A 28 10.84 11.24 7.50
C ARG A 28 9.38 10.86 7.59
N TRP A 29 9.03 9.67 7.12
CA TRP A 29 7.64 9.22 7.04
C TRP A 29 7.15 8.50 8.31
N GLU A 30 8.06 8.09 9.19
CA GLU A 30 7.75 7.34 10.40
C GLU A 30 6.62 7.96 11.25
N PRO A 31 6.60 9.26 11.58
CA PRO A 31 5.50 9.82 12.37
C PRO A 31 4.13 9.66 11.70
N ALA A 32 4.05 9.88 10.38
CA ALA A 32 2.79 9.76 9.66
C ALA A 32 2.35 8.29 9.50
N LYS A 33 3.30 7.37 9.32
CA LYS A 33 3.03 5.93 9.27
C LYS A 33 2.56 5.41 10.64
N ARG A 34 3.22 5.79 11.74
CA ARG A 34 2.79 5.44 13.10
C ARG A 34 1.38 5.92 13.40
N ASP A 35 1.07 7.18 13.09
CA ASP A 35 -0.29 7.73 13.26
C ASP A 35 -1.32 6.94 12.46
N LEU A 36 -1.00 6.61 11.21
CA LEU A 36 -1.90 5.83 10.35
C LEU A 36 -2.11 4.41 10.90
N PHE A 37 -1.03 3.69 11.22
CA PHE A 37 -1.12 2.31 11.65
C PHE A 37 -1.62 2.14 13.08
N SER A 38 -1.48 3.16 13.95
CA SER A 38 -2.07 3.14 15.30
C SER A 38 -3.60 2.98 15.29
N GLN A 39 -4.23 3.18 14.13
CA GLN A 39 -5.68 3.02 13.95
C GLN A 39 -6.10 1.58 13.60
N MET A 40 -5.15 0.63 13.52
CA MET A 40 -5.44 -0.78 13.26
C MET A 40 -6.32 -1.38 14.35
N ARG A 41 -7.41 -2.03 13.95
CA ARG A 41 -8.31 -2.76 14.82
C ARG A 41 -9.16 -3.77 14.06
N GLY A 42 -9.61 -4.81 14.76
CA GLY A 42 -10.35 -5.90 14.14
C GLY A 42 -9.49 -6.74 13.22
N LYS A 43 -10.07 -7.35 12.22
CA LYS A 43 -9.36 -8.14 11.22
C LYS A 43 -8.84 -7.26 10.10
N VAL A 44 -7.53 -7.17 9.99
CA VAL A 44 -6.82 -6.25 9.09
C VAL A 44 -6.26 -7.00 7.88
N LEU A 45 -6.46 -6.44 6.69
CA LEU A 45 -5.69 -6.79 5.50
C LEU A 45 -4.61 -5.74 5.25
N PHE A 46 -3.35 -6.16 5.18
CA PHE A 46 -2.24 -5.30 4.77
C PHE A 46 -1.78 -5.66 3.36
N LEU A 47 -1.96 -4.72 2.42
CA LEU A 47 -1.63 -4.92 1.00
C LEU A 47 -0.22 -4.44 0.69
N ALA A 48 0.52 -5.24 -0.10
CA ALA A 48 1.90 -5.03 -0.51
C ALA A 48 2.85 -4.93 0.69
N LEU A 49 2.99 -6.05 1.39
CA LEU A 49 3.85 -6.21 2.56
C LEU A 49 5.31 -5.78 2.28
N GLY A 50 5.79 -5.99 1.05
CA GLY A 50 7.20 -5.79 0.74
C GLY A 50 8.09 -6.69 1.59
N THR A 51 9.23 -6.16 2.00
CA THR A 51 10.14 -6.84 2.96
C THR A 51 9.67 -6.74 4.42
N GLY A 52 8.47 -6.16 4.67
CA GLY A 52 7.91 -6.04 6.02
C GLY A 52 8.43 -4.83 6.81
N LEU A 53 9.04 -3.83 6.17
CA LEU A 53 9.57 -2.64 6.87
C LEU A 53 8.53 -1.90 7.70
N ASP A 54 7.28 -1.90 7.28
CA ASP A 54 6.20 -1.19 7.99
C ASP A 54 5.75 -1.90 9.28
N ILE A 55 6.05 -3.20 9.45
CA ILE A 55 5.65 -4.00 10.63
C ILE A 55 6.15 -3.35 11.93
N GLN A 56 7.33 -2.72 11.92
CA GLN A 56 7.88 -2.01 13.09
C GLN A 56 7.00 -0.87 13.61
N HIS A 57 6.03 -0.43 12.81
CA HIS A 57 5.10 0.66 13.14
C HIS A 57 3.69 0.15 13.49
N PHE A 58 3.43 -1.16 13.36
CA PHE A 58 2.14 -1.73 13.70
C PHE A 58 1.96 -1.80 15.22
N PRO A 59 0.78 -1.49 15.74
CA PRO A 59 0.49 -1.70 17.14
C PRO A 59 0.52 -3.21 17.47
N PRO A 60 0.95 -3.60 18.67
CA PRO A 60 0.98 -5.02 19.04
C PRO A 60 -0.44 -5.60 19.17
N GLY A 61 -0.54 -6.93 19.10
CA GLY A 61 -1.79 -7.66 19.37
C GLY A 61 -2.85 -7.60 18.28
N GLN A 62 -2.51 -7.19 17.04
CA GLN A 62 -3.47 -7.14 15.94
C GLN A 62 -3.57 -8.49 15.21
N ASP A 63 -4.74 -8.76 14.60
CA ASP A 63 -5.00 -9.86 13.67
C ASP A 63 -4.81 -9.34 12.23
N ILE A 64 -3.69 -9.69 11.61
CA ILE A 64 -3.27 -9.14 10.31
C ILE A 64 -3.05 -10.26 9.31
N VAL A 65 -3.73 -10.15 8.17
CA VAL A 65 -3.38 -10.91 6.97
C VAL A 65 -2.65 -9.98 6.01
N ALA A 66 -1.39 -10.25 5.75
CA ALA A 66 -0.60 -9.47 4.80
C ALA A 66 -0.49 -10.20 3.46
N ILE A 67 -0.49 -9.45 2.36
CA ILE A 67 -0.25 -10.02 1.02
C ILE A 67 0.79 -9.22 0.26
N ASP A 68 1.52 -9.91 -0.59
CA ASP A 68 2.40 -9.29 -1.60
C ASP A 68 2.40 -10.13 -2.87
N ILE A 69 2.54 -9.48 -4.03
CA ILE A 69 2.62 -10.19 -5.31
C ILE A 69 3.95 -10.92 -5.49
N SER A 70 5.01 -10.48 -4.79
CA SER A 70 6.37 -10.98 -4.91
C SER A 70 6.67 -12.06 -3.84
N PRO A 71 6.86 -13.33 -4.22
CA PRO A 71 7.32 -14.36 -3.29
C PRO A 71 8.66 -13.99 -2.63
N LYS A 72 9.53 -13.28 -3.35
CA LYS A 72 10.83 -12.87 -2.79
C LYS A 72 10.70 -11.80 -1.71
N MET A 73 9.73 -10.89 -1.85
CA MET A 73 9.40 -9.92 -0.78
C MET A 73 8.89 -10.64 0.47
N VAL A 74 7.94 -11.56 0.29
CA VAL A 74 7.38 -12.35 1.41
C VAL A 74 8.46 -13.18 2.11
N GLU A 75 9.40 -13.77 1.35
CA GLU A 75 10.56 -14.49 1.93
C GLU A 75 11.40 -13.56 2.81
N LEU A 76 11.74 -12.38 2.33
CA LEU A 76 12.54 -11.40 3.07
C LEU A 76 11.82 -10.80 4.27
N ALA A 77 10.49 -10.81 4.27
CA ALA A 77 9.68 -10.33 5.40
C ALA A 77 9.65 -11.28 6.59
N GLN A 78 9.98 -12.58 6.42
CA GLN A 78 9.82 -13.62 7.45
C GLN A 78 10.42 -13.27 8.82
N PRO A 79 11.66 -12.71 8.92
CA PRO A 79 12.22 -12.35 10.24
C PRO A 79 11.38 -11.28 10.97
N ARG A 80 10.79 -10.33 10.21
CA ARG A 80 9.96 -9.26 10.78
C ARG A 80 8.57 -9.75 11.16
N LEU A 81 8.02 -10.67 10.37
CA LEU A 81 6.77 -11.36 10.71
C LEU A 81 6.93 -12.16 12.01
N ALA A 82 8.02 -12.92 12.13
CA ALA A 82 8.30 -13.72 13.33
C ALA A 82 8.57 -12.88 14.60
N ALA A 83 9.03 -11.64 14.44
CA ALA A 83 9.29 -10.72 15.54
C ALA A 83 8.07 -9.88 15.95
N TYR A 84 6.97 -9.95 15.23
CA TYR A 84 5.78 -9.18 15.53
C TYR A 84 5.04 -9.71 16.77
N GLU A 85 4.66 -8.81 17.66
CA GLU A 85 3.93 -9.13 18.90
C GLU A 85 2.39 -9.13 18.63
N GLY A 86 1.89 -10.10 17.87
CA GLY A 86 0.48 -10.27 17.52
C GLY A 86 0.30 -11.44 16.56
N ASP A 87 -0.89 -11.53 15.97
CA ASP A 87 -1.18 -12.55 14.95
C ASP A 87 -1.01 -11.93 13.56
N ILE A 88 0.03 -12.32 12.85
CA ILE A 88 0.30 -11.86 11.49
C ILE A 88 0.66 -13.04 10.58
N SER A 89 -0.04 -13.14 9.47
CA SER A 89 0.28 -14.10 8.41
C SER A 89 0.55 -13.40 7.09
N ALA A 90 1.40 -13.98 6.24
CA ALA A 90 1.70 -13.44 4.92
C ALA A 90 1.44 -14.46 3.81
N ARG A 91 0.86 -14.00 2.71
CA ARG A 91 0.55 -14.83 1.53
C ARG A 91 1.04 -14.14 0.26
N VAL A 92 1.55 -14.94 -0.68
CA VAL A 92 1.82 -14.44 -2.05
C VAL A 92 0.50 -14.36 -2.79
N MET A 93 0.10 -13.14 -3.18
CA MET A 93 -1.20 -12.91 -3.80
C MET A 93 -1.22 -11.58 -4.59
N ASP A 94 -1.83 -11.60 -5.77
CA ASP A 94 -2.12 -10.38 -6.54
C ASP A 94 -3.43 -9.73 -6.04
N VAL A 95 -3.43 -8.41 -5.88
CA VAL A 95 -4.61 -7.64 -5.46
C VAL A 95 -5.82 -7.86 -6.39
N HIS A 96 -5.59 -8.06 -7.69
CA HIS A 96 -6.66 -8.28 -8.66
C HIS A 96 -7.29 -9.67 -8.57
N GLU A 97 -6.59 -10.64 -7.97
CA GLU A 97 -7.00 -12.05 -7.90
C GLU A 97 -7.15 -12.56 -6.45
N MET A 98 -7.49 -11.65 -5.52
CA MET A 98 -7.69 -12.04 -4.13
C MET A 98 -8.84 -13.06 -3.98
N ASP A 99 -8.50 -14.20 -3.36
CA ASP A 99 -9.42 -15.33 -3.09
C ASP A 99 -10.18 -15.18 -1.74
N PHE A 100 -10.03 -14.06 -1.04
CA PHE A 100 -10.80 -13.81 0.16
C PHE A 100 -12.29 -13.65 -0.14
N ALA A 101 -13.13 -14.20 0.74
CA ALA A 101 -14.55 -14.00 0.68
C ALA A 101 -14.91 -12.50 0.77
N PRO A 102 -16.02 -12.05 0.18
CA PRO A 102 -16.54 -10.72 0.44
C PRO A 102 -16.68 -10.44 1.94
N GLU A 103 -16.51 -9.21 2.35
CA GLU A 103 -16.78 -8.77 3.74
C GLU A 103 -15.94 -9.49 4.82
N SER A 104 -14.71 -9.88 4.47
CA SER A 104 -13.82 -10.63 5.35
C SER A 104 -13.02 -9.75 6.32
N PHE A 105 -12.85 -8.47 6.04
CA PHE A 105 -11.96 -7.57 6.79
C PHE A 105 -12.70 -6.35 7.31
N ASP A 106 -12.32 -5.92 8.52
CA ASP A 106 -12.79 -4.67 9.12
C ASP A 106 -12.05 -3.47 8.56
N GLN A 107 -10.74 -3.66 8.27
CA GLN A 107 -9.88 -2.61 7.75
C GLN A 107 -8.92 -3.16 6.70
N VAL A 108 -8.54 -2.28 5.75
CA VAL A 108 -7.44 -2.50 4.80
C VAL A 108 -6.43 -1.37 4.95
N PHE A 109 -5.15 -1.74 5.00
CA PHE A 109 -4.03 -0.78 5.01
C PHE A 109 -3.13 -0.98 3.80
N THR A 110 -2.62 0.13 3.26
CA THR A 110 -1.62 0.14 2.18
C THR A 110 -0.53 1.18 2.45
N SER A 111 0.68 0.90 2.00
CA SER A 111 1.81 1.84 2.10
C SER A 111 2.61 1.84 0.80
N CYS A 112 2.59 2.97 0.07
CA CYS A 112 3.28 3.16 -1.21
C CYS A 112 2.98 2.06 -2.26
N THR A 113 1.73 1.60 -2.32
CA THR A 113 1.31 0.44 -3.10
C THR A 113 0.73 0.84 -4.45
N PHE A 114 -0.27 1.74 -4.45
CA PHE A 114 -1.07 2.05 -5.64
C PHE A 114 -0.35 2.90 -6.69
N CYS A 115 0.84 3.38 -6.39
CA CYS A 115 1.77 3.91 -7.41
C CYS A 115 2.30 2.81 -8.35
N SER A 116 2.25 1.53 -7.93
CA SER A 116 2.82 0.39 -8.67
C SER A 116 1.80 -0.62 -9.16
N VAL A 117 0.57 -0.58 -8.64
CA VAL A 117 -0.50 -1.49 -9.05
C VAL A 117 -0.98 -1.14 -10.46
N PRO A 118 -0.94 -2.07 -11.43
CA PRO A 118 -1.61 -1.90 -12.71
C PRO A 118 -3.13 -1.79 -12.47
N ASN A 119 -3.83 -1.00 -13.32
CA ASN A 119 -5.28 -0.83 -13.19
C ASN A 119 -5.73 -0.54 -11.75
N PRO A 120 -5.26 0.56 -11.13
CA PRO A 120 -5.43 0.79 -9.69
C PRO A 120 -6.89 0.87 -9.24
N VAL A 121 -7.81 1.30 -10.12
CA VAL A 121 -9.25 1.34 -9.80
C VAL A 121 -9.81 -0.07 -9.62
N ASP A 122 -9.40 -1.03 -10.46
CA ASP A 122 -9.87 -2.41 -10.35
C ASP A 122 -9.31 -3.10 -9.10
N GLY A 123 -8.02 -2.89 -8.78
CA GLY A 123 -7.45 -3.35 -7.50
C GLY A 123 -8.20 -2.76 -6.29
N LEU A 124 -8.53 -1.47 -6.32
CA LEU A 124 -9.32 -0.81 -5.27
C LEU A 124 -10.75 -1.36 -5.16
N LYS A 125 -11.40 -1.72 -6.28
CA LYS A 125 -12.72 -2.40 -6.25
C LYS A 125 -12.64 -3.76 -5.56
N VAL A 126 -11.55 -4.51 -5.75
CA VAL A 126 -11.34 -5.77 -5.04
C VAL A 126 -11.17 -5.53 -3.54
N LEU A 127 -10.44 -4.48 -3.12
CA LEU A 127 -10.37 -4.08 -1.70
C LEU A 127 -11.74 -3.69 -1.15
N ASN A 128 -12.55 -2.97 -1.93
CA ASN A 128 -13.92 -2.63 -1.55
C ASN A 128 -14.78 -3.88 -1.33
N ARG A 129 -14.66 -4.89 -2.19
CA ARG A 129 -15.38 -6.17 -2.07
C ARG A 129 -15.05 -6.92 -0.77
N VAL A 130 -13.77 -6.96 -0.38
CA VAL A 130 -13.34 -7.74 0.79
C VAL A 130 -13.51 -7.02 2.12
N LEU A 131 -13.69 -5.70 2.13
CA LEU A 131 -14.06 -4.94 3.31
C LEU A 131 -15.52 -5.21 3.69
N LYS A 132 -15.81 -5.24 4.98
CA LYS A 132 -17.20 -5.26 5.50
C LYS A 132 -17.92 -3.94 5.17
N PRO A 133 -19.26 -3.90 5.14
CA PRO A 133 -19.99 -2.63 5.12
C PRO A 133 -19.53 -1.71 6.27
N GLY A 134 -19.23 -0.44 5.97
CA GLY A 134 -18.62 0.48 6.94
C GLY A 134 -17.15 0.23 7.27
N GLY A 135 -16.55 -0.81 6.66
CA GLY A 135 -15.12 -1.09 6.78
C GLY A 135 -14.26 0.02 6.16
N GLN A 136 -13.04 0.18 6.65
CA GLN A 136 -12.23 1.35 6.35
C GLN A 136 -10.95 0.98 5.58
N LEU A 137 -10.62 1.83 4.60
CA LEU A 137 -9.37 1.81 3.86
C LEU A 137 -8.46 2.93 4.35
N PHE A 138 -7.25 2.58 4.76
CA PHE A 138 -6.19 3.48 5.19
C PHE A 138 -5.02 3.36 4.23
N MET A 139 -4.56 4.48 3.69
CA MET A 139 -3.48 4.48 2.71
C MET A 139 -2.43 5.53 3.07
N PHE A 140 -1.17 5.14 2.99
CA PHE A 140 -0.03 6.05 2.93
C PHE A 140 0.54 5.97 1.52
N GLU A 141 0.34 7.00 0.69
CA GLU A 141 0.60 6.88 -0.74
C GLU A 141 1.37 8.06 -1.32
N HIS A 142 2.24 7.72 -2.26
CA HIS A 142 2.82 8.70 -3.15
C HIS A 142 1.83 9.00 -4.29
N THR A 143 1.57 10.29 -4.53
CA THR A 143 0.57 10.74 -5.52
C THR A 143 1.15 11.80 -6.45
N GLY A 144 0.54 12.01 -7.60
CA GLY A 144 0.89 13.14 -8.47
C GLY A 144 0.55 14.48 -7.84
N SER A 145 1.31 15.52 -8.21
CA SER A 145 1.06 16.89 -7.78
C SER A 145 -0.05 17.56 -8.61
N ARG A 146 -0.74 18.54 -8.01
CA ARG A 146 -1.68 19.43 -8.70
C ARG A 146 -1.04 20.74 -9.16
N PHE A 147 0.15 21.07 -8.66
CA PHE A 147 0.80 22.35 -8.89
C PHE A 147 1.72 22.33 -10.11
N TYR A 148 1.58 23.32 -10.98
CA TYR A 148 2.49 23.62 -12.07
C TYR A 148 3.69 24.43 -11.52
N PRO A 149 4.95 24.19 -11.94
CA PRO A 149 5.41 23.23 -12.96
C PRO A 149 5.73 21.82 -12.40
N PHE A 150 5.56 21.62 -11.10
CA PHE A 150 5.96 20.39 -10.39
C PHE A 150 5.25 19.14 -10.94
N ARG A 151 3.97 19.27 -11.31
CA ARG A 151 3.20 18.21 -11.98
C ARG A 151 3.90 17.72 -13.25
N GLN A 152 4.34 18.64 -14.11
CA GLN A 152 4.97 18.28 -15.39
C GLN A 152 6.31 17.59 -15.19
N MET A 153 7.08 18.02 -14.19
CA MET A 153 8.31 17.34 -13.80
C MET A 153 8.03 15.90 -13.38
N MET A 154 6.98 15.67 -12.61
CA MET A 154 6.57 14.32 -12.19
C MET A 154 6.06 13.47 -13.36
N ASP A 155 5.35 14.07 -14.32
CA ASP A 155 4.91 13.39 -15.54
C ASP A 155 6.13 12.92 -16.37
N LEU A 156 7.15 13.78 -16.50
CA LEU A 156 8.40 13.43 -17.17
C LEU A 156 9.16 12.34 -16.41
N MET A 157 9.27 12.46 -15.09
CA MET A 157 9.92 11.43 -14.25
C MET A 157 9.22 10.09 -14.35
N THR A 158 7.89 10.07 -14.50
CA THR A 158 7.11 8.84 -14.65
C THR A 158 7.50 8.05 -15.89
N LEU A 159 7.89 8.70 -16.99
CA LEU A 159 8.36 8.01 -18.21
C LEU A 159 9.60 7.15 -17.94
N ILE A 160 10.44 7.57 -17.01
CA ILE A 160 11.66 6.86 -16.61
C ILE A 160 11.33 5.83 -15.52
N SER A 161 10.59 6.24 -14.48
CA SER A 161 10.30 5.41 -13.31
C SER A 161 9.43 4.19 -13.63
N ARG A 162 8.53 4.25 -14.61
CA ARG A 162 7.72 3.11 -15.07
C ARG A 162 8.52 1.87 -15.42
N ARG A 163 9.76 2.04 -15.89
CA ARG A 163 10.65 0.92 -16.25
C ARG A 163 11.28 0.24 -15.05
N ILE A 164 11.40 0.97 -13.93
CA ILE A 164 12.18 0.53 -12.76
C ILE A 164 11.25 0.30 -11.56
N GLY A 165 10.20 1.06 -11.41
CA GLY A 165 9.37 1.07 -10.22
C GLY A 165 8.01 1.75 -10.42
N PRO A 166 7.63 2.61 -9.48
CA PRO A 166 6.29 3.20 -9.40
C PRO A 166 6.04 4.32 -10.42
N ASP A 167 4.78 4.56 -10.72
CA ASP A 167 4.31 5.78 -11.39
C ASP A 167 4.26 6.93 -10.37
N MET A 168 4.97 8.01 -10.68
CA MET A 168 5.08 9.16 -9.76
C MET A 168 3.89 10.13 -9.82
N ASN A 169 3.03 9.99 -10.83
CA ASN A 169 1.93 10.93 -11.12
C ASN A 169 0.52 10.34 -10.91
N ARG A 170 0.37 9.32 -10.07
CA ARG A 170 -0.93 8.65 -9.81
C ARG A 170 -1.95 9.59 -9.17
N HIS A 171 -3.19 9.52 -9.65
CA HIS A 171 -4.33 10.23 -9.09
C HIS A 171 -5.07 9.39 -8.04
N THR A 172 -4.35 8.93 -7.01
CA THR A 172 -4.85 7.92 -6.06
C THR A 172 -6.18 8.31 -5.40
N VAL A 173 -6.33 9.57 -4.96
CA VAL A 173 -7.59 10.04 -4.35
C VAL A 173 -8.78 9.94 -5.31
N ARG A 174 -8.57 10.21 -6.59
CA ARG A 174 -9.59 10.05 -7.63
C ARG A 174 -9.91 8.57 -7.83
N ASN A 175 -8.90 7.73 -7.94
CA ASN A 175 -9.06 6.29 -8.14
C ASN A 175 -9.85 5.63 -6.99
N VAL A 176 -9.61 6.08 -5.74
CA VAL A 176 -10.36 5.60 -4.55
C VAL A 176 -11.86 5.94 -4.67
N ARG A 177 -12.20 7.15 -5.13
CA ARG A 177 -13.61 7.51 -5.38
C ARG A 177 -14.23 6.70 -6.51
N GLU A 178 -13.50 6.54 -7.63
CA GLU A 178 -13.96 5.75 -8.79
C GLU A 178 -14.16 4.27 -8.45
N ALA A 179 -13.45 3.75 -7.45
CA ALA A 179 -13.63 2.40 -6.93
C ALA A 179 -14.81 2.25 -5.94
N GLY A 180 -15.59 3.32 -5.72
CA GLY A 180 -16.80 3.28 -4.89
C GLY A 180 -16.58 3.53 -3.40
N PHE A 181 -15.42 4.03 -2.99
CA PHE A 181 -15.18 4.44 -1.61
C PHE A 181 -15.66 5.87 -1.34
N ARG A 182 -16.18 6.09 -0.14
CA ARG A 182 -16.41 7.42 0.43
C ARG A 182 -15.15 7.92 1.10
N ILE A 183 -14.56 9.00 0.59
CA ILE A 183 -13.39 9.63 1.24
C ILE A 183 -13.83 10.28 2.56
N ILE A 184 -13.19 9.89 3.65
CA ILE A 184 -13.38 10.49 4.98
C ILE A 184 -12.37 11.63 5.19
N GLU A 185 -11.09 11.37 4.89
CA GLU A 185 -10.02 12.33 5.15
C GLU A 185 -8.89 12.17 4.13
N VAL A 186 -8.26 13.27 3.75
CA VAL A 186 -7.00 13.31 2.99
C VAL A 186 -6.08 14.33 3.65
N LYS A 187 -4.95 13.87 4.17
CA LYS A 187 -3.90 14.75 4.73
C LYS A 187 -2.66 14.74 3.85
N ASN A 188 -2.09 15.89 3.57
CA ASN A 188 -0.78 16.00 2.95
C ASN A 188 0.30 15.78 4.02
N VAL A 189 1.14 14.78 3.82
CA VAL A 189 2.31 14.49 4.67
C VAL A 189 3.52 15.26 4.18
N TYR A 190 3.70 15.34 2.86
CA TYR A 190 4.77 16.11 2.27
C TYR A 190 4.31 16.78 0.98
N LEU A 191 4.36 18.12 0.96
CA LEU A 191 3.81 18.91 -0.13
C LEU A 191 2.38 18.44 -0.47
N ASP A 192 2.09 18.21 -1.76
CA ASP A 192 0.86 17.55 -2.20
C ASP A 192 1.11 16.17 -2.86
N VAL A 193 2.30 15.60 -2.63
CA VAL A 193 2.76 14.37 -3.31
C VAL A 193 2.84 13.14 -2.41
N VAL A 194 2.89 13.31 -1.09
CA VAL A 194 2.76 12.20 -0.14
C VAL A 194 1.56 12.48 0.76
N LYS A 195 0.65 11.52 0.82
CA LYS A 195 -0.63 11.69 1.51
C LYS A 195 -0.97 10.48 2.37
N THR A 196 -1.68 10.75 3.46
CA THR A 196 -2.54 9.74 4.05
C THR A 196 -3.97 9.94 3.54
N ILE A 197 -4.64 8.83 3.24
CA ILE A 197 -6.02 8.81 2.75
C ILE A 197 -6.78 7.82 3.64
N ARG A 198 -7.89 8.27 4.19
CA ARG A 198 -8.86 7.44 4.90
C ARG A 198 -10.17 7.45 4.13
N ALA A 199 -10.65 6.28 3.81
CA ALA A 199 -11.90 6.11 3.09
C ALA A 199 -12.71 4.97 3.71
N GLU A 200 -14.00 4.88 3.38
CA GLU A 200 -14.93 3.90 3.93
C GLU A 200 -15.71 3.24 2.80
N ARG A 201 -15.94 1.94 2.94
CA ARG A 201 -16.90 1.21 2.12
C ARG A 201 -18.33 1.58 2.55
N HIS A 202 -19.18 1.93 1.57
CA HIS A 202 -20.63 2.08 1.78
C HIS A 202 -21.31 0.75 2.00
#